data_839188bc712fb8e51cb8451836d1462c
#
_entry.id   839188bc712fb8e51cb8451836d1462c
#
_cell.length_a   1.000
_cell.length_b   1.000
_cell.length_c   1.000
_cell.angle_alpha   90.00
_cell.angle_beta   90.00
_cell.angle_gamma   90.00
#
_symmetry.space_group_name_H-M   'P 1'
#
loop_
_entity.id
_entity.type
_entity.pdbx_description
1 polymer ?
#
loop_
_entity_poly.entity_id
_entity_poly.type
_entity_poly.pdbx_seq_one_letter_code
_entity_poly.pdbx_strand_id
1 'polypeptide(L)'
;MNRILDLNGVRIAVTGGTSGLGLALVRRLSWLSARVAFVARTAADVEHTGLRTGALGIVGDVGRKEDIHPIALQVTAGLGGLDVLINNASSLGPVPLQLLADTECEELEAALAVNLVGAFRLTKTLYGALAASAREGRGALVVNISSDAAVNAYPGWGAYGASKAALAHMSAIWDEEAKADGVRFLAIDPGDMDTPLHALAVPDADRSALKRPETAADEIIARISAALPARAGASAQELA
;
A
#
# COMPACT_ATOMS: atom_id res chain seq x y z
N MET A 1 24.94 -1.13 11.39
CA MET A 1 24.92 0.33 11.19
C MET A 1 23.47 0.71 10.89
N ASN A 2 22.72 1.22 11.88
CA ASN A 2 21.33 1.64 11.68
C ASN A 2 21.32 2.84 10.73
N ARG A 3 20.91 2.61 9.49
CA ARG A 3 20.63 3.70 8.54
C ARG A 3 19.42 4.45 9.12
N ILE A 4 19.61 5.69 9.53
CA ILE A 4 18.50 6.56 9.92
C ILE A 4 17.52 6.58 8.75
N LEU A 5 16.25 6.22 9.02
CA LEU A 5 15.18 6.21 8.01
C LEU A 5 14.83 7.68 7.71
N ASP A 6 15.51 8.28 6.75
CA ASP A 6 15.23 9.66 6.32
C ASP A 6 14.18 9.64 5.20
N LEU A 7 12.93 9.89 5.58
CA LEU A 7 11.81 10.05 4.65
C LEU A 7 11.28 11.49 4.65
N ASN A 8 12.01 12.44 5.21
CA ASN A 8 11.59 13.83 5.28
C ASN A 8 11.25 14.38 3.88
N GLY A 9 10.01 14.86 3.72
CA GLY A 9 9.50 15.42 2.48
C GLY A 9 9.35 14.42 1.33
N VAL A 10 9.46 13.09 1.56
CA VAL A 10 9.07 12.06 0.57
C VAL A 10 7.57 12.08 0.40
N ARG A 11 7.10 12.13 -0.86
CA ARG A 11 5.68 12.21 -1.21
C ARG A 11 5.12 10.79 -1.36
N ILE A 12 4.27 10.37 -0.43
CA ILE A 12 3.80 8.98 -0.33
C ILE A 12 2.28 8.93 -0.33
N ALA A 13 1.70 8.10 -1.19
CA ALA A 13 0.27 7.78 -1.17
C ALA A 13 0.05 6.35 -0.67
N VAL A 14 -0.94 6.15 0.23
CA VAL A 14 -1.30 4.86 0.82
C VAL A 14 -2.79 4.59 0.60
N THR A 15 -3.16 3.46 -0.02
CA THR A 15 -4.56 3.05 -0.10
C THR A 15 -4.96 2.19 1.10
N GLY A 16 -6.21 2.34 1.59
CA GLY A 16 -6.68 1.65 2.80
C GLY A 16 -6.06 2.18 4.09
N GLY A 17 -5.87 3.51 4.20
CA GLY A 17 -5.08 4.16 5.25
C GLY A 17 -5.75 4.33 6.62
N THR A 18 -6.99 3.85 6.84
CA THR A 18 -7.75 4.12 8.07
C THR A 18 -7.80 2.96 9.08
N SER A 19 -7.26 1.80 8.72
CA SER A 19 -7.26 0.61 9.60
C SER A 19 -6.03 -0.27 9.38
N GLY A 20 -5.77 -1.18 10.32
CA GLY A 20 -4.74 -2.22 10.22
C GLY A 20 -3.37 -1.68 9.78
N LEU A 21 -2.74 -2.38 8.83
CA LEU A 21 -1.43 -2.02 8.29
C LEU A 21 -1.41 -0.63 7.66
N GLY A 22 -2.46 -0.28 6.89
CA GLY A 22 -2.52 1.03 6.22
C GLY A 22 -2.48 2.19 7.22
N LEU A 23 -3.22 2.10 8.33
CA LEU A 23 -3.20 3.11 9.40
C LEU A 23 -1.83 3.17 10.09
N ALA A 24 -1.21 2.01 10.35
CA ALA A 24 0.12 1.95 10.94
C ALA A 24 1.17 2.63 10.01
N LEU A 25 1.09 2.35 8.69
CA LEU A 25 1.93 3.03 7.70
C LEU A 25 1.72 4.54 7.68
N VAL A 26 0.46 5.01 7.61
CA VAL A 26 0.16 6.46 7.60
C VAL A 26 0.73 7.15 8.83
N ARG A 27 0.50 6.58 10.02
CA ARG A 27 1.03 7.14 11.28
C ARG A 27 2.56 7.20 11.29
N ARG A 28 3.20 6.09 10.92
CA ARG A 28 4.65 6.00 10.99
C ARG A 28 5.34 6.88 9.95
N LEU A 29 4.82 6.93 8.72
CA LEU A 29 5.33 7.79 7.66
C LEU A 29 5.18 9.27 8.00
N SER A 30 4.02 9.68 8.54
CA SER A 30 3.82 11.06 9.00
C SER A 30 4.78 11.42 10.15
N TRP A 31 5.02 10.51 11.09
CA TRP A 31 5.99 10.71 12.18
C TRP A 31 7.43 10.88 11.64
N LEU A 32 7.79 10.21 10.54
CA LEU A 32 9.05 10.35 9.82
C LEU A 32 9.11 11.59 8.91
N SER A 33 8.16 12.51 9.06
CA SER A 33 8.08 13.77 8.30
C SER A 33 7.92 13.56 6.77
N ALA A 34 7.43 12.41 6.32
CA ALA A 34 7.00 12.23 4.94
C ALA A 34 5.73 13.06 4.67
N ARG A 35 5.55 13.50 3.43
CA ARG A 35 4.31 14.10 2.96
C ARG A 35 3.36 12.97 2.56
N VAL A 36 2.36 12.69 3.39
CA VAL A 36 1.49 11.53 3.23
C VAL A 36 0.11 11.93 2.75
N ALA A 37 -0.38 11.27 1.69
CA ALA A 37 -1.79 11.20 1.35
C ALA A 37 -2.29 9.77 1.58
N PHE A 38 -3.52 9.59 2.05
CA PHE A 38 -4.11 8.27 2.18
C PHE A 38 -5.54 8.25 1.67
N VAL A 39 -5.97 7.09 1.18
CA VAL A 39 -7.29 6.87 0.59
C VAL A 39 -8.05 5.86 1.44
N ALA A 40 -9.31 6.15 1.75
CA ALA A 40 -10.25 5.19 2.33
C ALA A 40 -11.70 5.56 2.00
N ARG A 41 -12.63 4.62 2.22
CA ARG A 41 -14.03 4.73 1.77
C ARG A 41 -14.90 5.57 2.69
N THR A 42 -14.67 5.49 4.00
CA THR A 42 -15.53 6.10 5.02
C THR A 42 -15.07 7.51 5.35
N ALA A 43 -15.86 8.52 5.04
CA ALA A 43 -15.50 9.92 5.24
C ALA A 43 -15.13 10.25 6.69
N ALA A 44 -15.89 9.74 7.67
CA ALA A 44 -15.60 9.96 9.09
C ALA A 44 -14.24 9.40 9.52
N ASP A 45 -13.88 8.19 9.04
CA ASP A 45 -12.58 7.57 9.35
C ASP A 45 -11.42 8.32 8.67
N VAL A 46 -11.66 8.83 7.46
CA VAL A 46 -10.69 9.66 6.72
C VAL A 46 -10.43 10.96 7.47
N GLU A 47 -11.46 11.67 7.88
CA GLU A 47 -11.36 12.90 8.67
C GLU A 47 -10.64 12.66 9.99
N HIS A 48 -11.08 11.65 10.77
CA HIS A 48 -10.47 11.30 12.05
C HIS A 48 -8.98 10.97 11.90
N THR A 49 -8.60 10.17 10.90
CA THR A 49 -7.22 9.80 10.66
C THR A 49 -6.39 11.00 10.22
N GLY A 50 -6.91 11.84 9.33
CA GLY A 50 -6.25 13.06 8.87
C GLY A 50 -5.93 14.03 10.02
N LEU A 51 -6.92 14.30 10.89
CA LEU A 51 -6.75 15.15 12.07
C LEU A 51 -5.67 14.65 13.05
N ARG A 52 -5.54 13.32 13.19
CA ARG A 52 -4.57 12.72 14.13
C ARG A 52 -3.16 12.60 13.58
N THR A 53 -3.01 12.54 12.27
CA THR A 53 -1.71 12.26 11.63
C THR A 53 -1.13 13.44 10.88
N GLY A 54 -1.95 14.46 10.59
CA GLY A 54 -1.58 15.54 9.69
C GLY A 54 -1.48 15.13 8.22
N ALA A 55 -1.82 13.87 7.89
CA ALA A 55 -1.81 13.37 6.52
C ALA A 55 -3.04 13.84 5.74
N LEU A 56 -2.91 13.99 4.42
CA LEU A 56 -4.02 14.32 3.53
C LEU A 56 -4.95 13.12 3.36
N GLY A 57 -6.14 13.19 3.94
CA GLY A 57 -7.19 12.19 3.78
C GLY A 57 -7.96 12.40 2.48
N ILE A 58 -8.18 11.33 1.71
CA ILE A 58 -8.94 11.32 0.47
C ILE A 58 -10.04 10.26 0.58
N VAL A 59 -11.29 10.67 0.41
CA VAL A 59 -12.42 9.74 0.37
C VAL A 59 -12.53 9.16 -1.04
N GLY A 60 -12.55 7.82 -1.15
CA GLY A 60 -12.71 7.12 -2.40
C GLY A 60 -12.53 5.61 -2.28
N ASP A 61 -13.03 4.88 -3.25
CA ASP A 61 -12.94 3.42 -3.34
C ASP A 61 -12.10 3.03 -4.57
N VAL A 62 -10.94 2.44 -4.31
CA VAL A 62 -10.04 1.98 -5.38
C VAL A 62 -10.65 0.86 -6.25
N GLY A 63 -11.64 0.13 -5.74
CA GLY A 63 -12.41 -0.87 -6.50
C GLY A 63 -13.34 -0.24 -7.53
N ARG A 64 -13.70 1.05 -7.40
CA ARG A 64 -14.59 1.77 -8.30
C ARG A 64 -13.80 2.54 -9.36
N LYS A 65 -14.09 2.27 -10.62
CA LYS A 65 -13.41 2.92 -11.76
C LYS A 65 -13.55 4.45 -11.72
N GLU A 66 -14.72 4.93 -11.32
CA GLU A 66 -15.09 6.34 -11.28
C GLU A 66 -14.25 7.14 -10.28
N ASP A 67 -13.81 6.50 -9.20
CA ASP A 67 -13.07 7.17 -8.12
C ASP A 67 -11.56 7.31 -8.44
N ILE A 68 -11.03 6.53 -9.39
CA ILE A 68 -9.58 6.46 -9.65
C ILE A 68 -8.98 7.81 -10.06
N HIS A 69 -9.57 8.48 -11.04
CA HIS A 69 -9.06 9.79 -11.48
C HIS A 69 -9.22 10.89 -10.43
N PRO A 70 -10.38 11.04 -9.73
CA PRO A 70 -10.51 11.95 -8.60
C PRO A 70 -9.48 11.70 -7.48
N ILE A 71 -9.22 10.43 -7.12
CA ILE A 71 -8.18 10.06 -6.15
C ILE A 71 -6.80 10.53 -6.64
N ALA A 72 -6.42 10.15 -7.86
CA ALA A 72 -5.11 10.48 -8.41
C ALA A 72 -4.87 12.00 -8.50
N LEU A 73 -5.89 12.76 -8.88
CA LEU A 73 -5.82 14.23 -8.93
C LEU A 73 -5.59 14.83 -7.55
N GLN A 74 -6.34 14.37 -6.53
CA GLN A 74 -6.17 14.87 -5.16
C GLN A 74 -4.81 14.50 -4.58
N VAL A 75 -4.31 13.27 -4.85
CA VAL A 75 -2.96 12.85 -4.45
C VAL A 75 -1.90 13.77 -5.05
N THR A 76 -1.92 13.96 -6.37
CA THR A 76 -0.87 14.73 -7.06
C THR A 76 -0.94 16.22 -6.73
N ALA A 77 -2.13 16.81 -6.64
CA ALA A 77 -2.31 18.21 -6.24
C ALA A 77 -1.90 18.46 -4.79
N GLY A 78 -2.33 17.59 -3.87
CA GLY A 78 -2.05 17.75 -2.43
C GLY A 78 -0.57 17.52 -2.06
N LEU A 79 0.09 16.56 -2.72
CA LEU A 79 1.50 16.27 -2.47
C LEU A 79 2.47 17.09 -3.35
N GLY A 80 2.00 17.67 -4.46
CA GLY A 80 2.86 18.33 -5.45
C GLY A 80 3.72 17.32 -6.23
N GLY A 81 3.18 16.14 -6.52
CA GLY A 81 3.83 15.01 -7.17
C GLY A 81 3.77 13.73 -6.35
N LEU A 82 4.51 12.68 -6.75
CA LEU A 82 4.46 11.38 -6.06
C LEU A 82 5.81 10.66 -6.18
N ASP A 83 6.38 10.26 -5.05
CA ASP A 83 7.62 9.48 -4.99
C ASP A 83 7.32 7.99 -4.70
N VAL A 84 6.31 7.70 -3.86
CA VAL A 84 5.95 6.33 -3.49
C VAL A 84 4.44 6.14 -3.51
N LEU A 85 3.97 5.08 -4.16
CA LEU A 85 2.60 4.59 -4.08
C LEU A 85 2.57 3.26 -3.32
N ILE A 86 1.76 3.16 -2.25
CA ILE A 86 1.55 1.92 -1.51
C ILE A 86 0.11 1.45 -1.76
N ASN A 87 -0.06 0.43 -2.59
CA ASN A 87 -1.32 -0.26 -2.80
C ASN A 87 -1.52 -1.27 -1.67
N ASN A 88 -2.19 -0.82 -0.60
CA ASN A 88 -2.45 -1.62 0.60
C ASN A 88 -3.94 -1.97 0.75
N ALA A 89 -4.87 -1.20 0.17
CA ALA A 89 -6.29 -1.55 0.20
C ALA A 89 -6.53 -2.99 -0.26
N SER A 90 -7.34 -3.74 0.47
CA SER A 90 -7.56 -5.16 0.21
C SER A 90 -8.97 -5.60 0.57
N SER A 91 -9.43 -6.66 -0.11
CA SER A 91 -10.68 -7.39 0.14
C SER A 91 -10.36 -8.88 0.18
N LEU A 92 -11.00 -9.60 1.10
CA LEU A 92 -10.90 -11.07 1.19
C LEU A 92 -11.73 -11.78 0.09
N GLY A 93 -12.71 -11.07 -0.50
CA GLY A 93 -13.82 -11.69 -1.21
C GLY A 93 -14.91 -12.06 -0.20
N PRO A 94 -15.43 -13.31 -0.23
CA PRO A 94 -16.47 -13.74 0.71
C PRO A 94 -15.98 -13.73 2.15
N VAL A 95 -16.88 -13.34 3.07
CA VAL A 95 -16.67 -13.40 4.52
C VAL A 95 -17.95 -13.94 5.15
N PRO A 96 -17.90 -15.11 5.84
CA PRO A 96 -16.70 -15.96 6.08
C PRO A 96 -16.07 -16.51 4.81
N LEU A 97 -14.78 -16.89 4.89
CA LEU A 97 -14.07 -17.51 3.77
C LEU A 97 -14.79 -18.76 3.27
N GLN A 98 -14.85 -18.95 1.94
CA GLN A 98 -15.59 -20.03 1.29
C GLN A 98 -14.67 -20.81 0.36
N LEU A 99 -15.01 -22.10 0.13
CA LEU A 99 -14.35 -22.89 -0.92
C LEU A 99 -14.67 -22.28 -2.29
N LEU A 100 -13.78 -22.48 -3.26
CA LEU A 100 -13.98 -21.92 -4.61
C LEU A 100 -15.28 -22.41 -5.27
N ALA A 101 -15.72 -23.64 -4.96
CA ALA A 101 -16.97 -24.18 -5.49
C ALA A 101 -18.22 -23.47 -4.93
N ASP A 102 -18.10 -22.84 -3.76
CA ASP A 102 -19.19 -22.17 -3.06
C ASP A 102 -19.08 -20.63 -3.16
N THR A 103 -17.99 -20.11 -3.74
CA THR A 103 -17.75 -18.67 -3.92
C THR A 103 -18.60 -18.16 -5.10
N GLU A 104 -19.42 -17.14 -4.86
CA GLU A 104 -20.15 -16.48 -5.93
C GLU A 104 -19.20 -15.73 -6.87
N CYS A 105 -19.51 -15.69 -8.17
CA CYS A 105 -18.69 -15.02 -9.16
C CYS A 105 -18.46 -13.54 -8.81
N GLU A 106 -19.48 -12.86 -8.30
CA GLU A 106 -19.47 -11.45 -7.91
C GLU A 106 -18.53 -11.18 -6.74
N GLU A 107 -18.36 -12.13 -5.83
CA GLU A 107 -17.44 -12.03 -4.69
C GLU A 107 -15.98 -12.12 -5.16
N LEU A 108 -15.70 -13.05 -6.09
CA LEU A 108 -14.40 -13.13 -6.75
C LEU A 108 -14.11 -11.85 -7.54
N GLU A 109 -15.07 -11.36 -8.33
CA GLU A 109 -14.94 -10.13 -9.09
C GLU A 109 -14.69 -8.92 -8.18
N ALA A 110 -15.38 -8.81 -7.04
CA ALA A 110 -15.19 -7.76 -6.05
C ALA A 110 -13.79 -7.80 -5.42
N ALA A 111 -13.27 -8.99 -5.10
CA ALA A 111 -11.90 -9.15 -4.61
C ALA A 111 -10.87 -8.70 -5.65
N LEU A 112 -11.03 -9.15 -6.91
CA LEU A 112 -10.17 -8.75 -8.01
C LEU A 112 -10.26 -7.24 -8.30
N ALA A 113 -11.45 -6.65 -8.21
CA ALA A 113 -11.67 -5.22 -8.44
C ALA A 113 -10.85 -4.36 -7.47
N VAL A 114 -10.75 -4.73 -6.19
CA VAL A 114 -9.97 -4.00 -5.19
C VAL A 114 -8.49 -4.37 -5.26
N ASN A 115 -8.17 -5.67 -5.16
CA ASN A 115 -6.81 -6.12 -4.90
C ASN A 115 -5.89 -6.03 -6.14
N LEU A 116 -6.46 -6.17 -7.34
CA LEU A 116 -5.71 -6.22 -8.58
C LEU A 116 -6.04 -5.04 -9.50
N VAL A 117 -7.30 -4.94 -9.93
CA VAL A 117 -7.69 -3.98 -10.97
C VAL A 117 -7.61 -2.54 -10.44
N GLY A 118 -8.00 -2.31 -9.17
CA GLY A 118 -7.89 -1.02 -8.51
C GLY A 118 -6.44 -0.57 -8.35
N ALA A 119 -5.58 -1.46 -7.85
CA ALA A 119 -4.14 -1.21 -7.76
C ALA A 119 -3.53 -0.90 -9.13
N PHE A 120 -3.89 -1.67 -10.16
CA PHE A 120 -3.45 -1.43 -11.54
C PHE A 120 -3.90 -0.05 -12.06
N ARG A 121 -5.20 0.25 -11.95
CA ARG A 121 -5.77 1.52 -12.45
C ARG A 121 -5.13 2.73 -11.78
N LEU A 122 -5.00 2.70 -10.46
CA LEU A 122 -4.42 3.81 -9.70
C LEU A 122 -2.95 3.99 -10.05
N THR A 123 -2.17 2.91 -10.09
CA THR A 123 -0.77 2.94 -10.50
C THR A 123 -0.62 3.50 -11.90
N LYS A 124 -1.39 3.01 -12.88
CA LYS A 124 -1.37 3.50 -14.26
C LYS A 124 -1.69 4.99 -14.35
N THR A 125 -2.68 5.48 -13.58
CA THR A 125 -3.08 6.88 -13.58
C THR A 125 -2.01 7.78 -12.94
N LEU A 126 -1.30 7.29 -11.90
CA LEU A 126 -0.23 8.00 -11.21
C LEU A 126 1.17 7.78 -11.82
N TYR A 127 1.29 6.90 -12.82
CA TYR A 127 2.58 6.50 -13.40
C TYR A 127 3.40 7.70 -13.90
N GLY A 128 2.76 8.66 -14.56
CA GLY A 128 3.42 9.88 -15.05
C GLY A 128 4.05 10.71 -13.93
N ALA A 129 3.40 10.80 -12.76
CA ALA A 129 3.93 11.50 -11.59
C ALA A 129 5.11 10.75 -10.97
N LEU A 130 5.05 9.41 -10.91
CA LEU A 130 6.16 8.56 -10.47
C LEU A 130 7.37 8.69 -11.40
N ALA A 131 7.17 8.58 -12.72
CA ALA A 131 8.24 8.74 -13.70
C ALA A 131 8.87 10.15 -13.66
N ALA A 132 8.07 11.19 -13.39
CA ALA A 132 8.59 12.55 -13.17
C ALA A 132 9.50 12.60 -11.93
N SER A 133 9.08 11.99 -10.82
CA SER A 133 9.89 11.89 -9.60
C SER A 133 11.23 11.19 -9.84
N ALA A 134 11.22 10.07 -10.60
CA ALA A 134 12.45 9.37 -10.97
C ALA A 134 13.40 10.27 -11.76
N ARG A 135 12.88 10.99 -12.77
CA ARG A 135 13.67 11.95 -13.57
C ARG A 135 14.23 13.12 -12.75
N GLU A 136 13.53 13.52 -11.68
CA GLU A 136 13.98 14.53 -10.72
C GLU A 136 15.06 14.00 -9.76
N GLY A 137 15.45 12.74 -9.88
CA GLY A 137 16.43 12.10 -8.98
C GLY A 137 15.90 11.82 -7.57
N ARG A 138 14.58 11.95 -7.35
CA ARG A 138 13.93 11.70 -6.06
C ARG A 138 13.67 10.21 -5.80
N GLY A 139 13.72 9.40 -6.86
CA GLY A 139 13.30 8.00 -6.89
C GLY A 139 11.80 7.85 -7.11
N ALA A 140 11.40 6.68 -7.59
CA ALA A 140 10.00 6.31 -7.76
C ALA A 140 9.79 4.85 -7.42
N LEU A 141 8.81 4.57 -6.55
CA LEU A 141 8.55 3.23 -6.06
C LEU A 141 7.05 2.97 -5.95
N VAL A 142 6.62 1.81 -6.44
CA VAL A 142 5.30 1.25 -6.18
C VAL A 142 5.46 0.02 -5.28
N VAL A 143 4.79 0.05 -4.13
CA VAL A 143 4.73 -1.09 -3.20
C VAL A 143 3.33 -1.68 -3.26
N ASN A 144 3.24 -2.93 -3.69
CA ASN A 144 2.01 -3.70 -3.67
C ASN A 144 2.02 -4.66 -2.47
N ILE A 145 1.07 -4.50 -1.54
CA ILE A 145 0.97 -5.39 -0.39
C ILE A 145 0.40 -6.73 -0.84
N SER A 146 1.24 -7.75 -0.80
CA SER A 146 0.94 -9.13 -1.14
C SER A 146 0.56 -9.94 0.11
N SER A 147 0.70 -11.25 0.06
CA SER A 147 0.46 -12.22 1.12
C SER A 147 1.17 -13.51 0.77
N ASP A 148 1.44 -14.35 1.75
CA ASP A 148 1.86 -15.72 1.57
C ASP A 148 0.83 -16.56 0.80
N ALA A 149 -0.48 -16.22 0.90
CA ALA A 149 -1.54 -16.80 0.09
C ALA A 149 -1.38 -16.57 -1.44
N ALA A 150 -0.45 -15.70 -1.85
CA ALA A 150 -0.09 -15.55 -3.26
C ALA A 150 0.71 -16.74 -3.80
N VAL A 151 1.35 -17.52 -2.95
CA VAL A 151 2.21 -18.66 -3.32
C VAL A 151 1.76 -19.97 -2.68
N ASN A 152 1.08 -19.91 -1.53
CA ASN A 152 0.58 -21.08 -0.81
C ASN A 152 -0.92 -21.25 -1.05
N ALA A 153 -1.33 -22.50 -1.35
CA ALA A 153 -2.72 -22.84 -1.61
C ALA A 153 -3.42 -23.22 -0.29
N TYR A 154 -4.24 -22.32 0.23
CA TYR A 154 -5.04 -22.56 1.42
C TYR A 154 -6.53 -22.78 1.02
N PRO A 155 -7.18 -23.87 1.48
CA PRO A 155 -8.63 -24.02 1.28
C PRO A 155 -9.40 -22.83 1.87
N GLY A 156 -10.38 -22.33 1.12
CA GLY A 156 -11.20 -21.16 1.49
C GLY A 156 -10.58 -19.79 1.11
N TRP A 157 -9.32 -19.73 0.73
CA TRP A 157 -8.64 -18.47 0.38
C TRP A 157 -8.61 -18.18 -1.13
N GLY A 158 -9.44 -18.86 -1.91
CA GLY A 158 -9.33 -18.85 -3.37
C GLY A 158 -9.45 -17.47 -4.01
N ALA A 159 -10.46 -16.69 -3.66
CA ALA A 159 -10.64 -15.33 -4.21
C ALA A 159 -9.49 -14.39 -3.81
N TYR A 160 -9.11 -14.40 -2.53
CA TYR A 160 -8.01 -13.59 -2.02
C TYR A 160 -6.66 -14.03 -2.60
N GLY A 161 -6.31 -15.32 -2.46
CA GLY A 161 -5.03 -15.87 -2.89
C GLY A 161 -4.78 -15.66 -4.38
N ALA A 162 -5.79 -15.95 -5.23
CA ALA A 162 -5.68 -15.70 -6.67
C ALA A 162 -5.44 -14.23 -6.99
N SER A 163 -6.13 -13.30 -6.30
CA SER A 163 -5.94 -11.86 -6.49
C SER A 163 -4.54 -11.40 -6.09
N LYS A 164 -4.00 -11.92 -4.98
CA LYS A 164 -2.65 -11.59 -4.49
C LYS A 164 -1.54 -12.21 -5.34
N ALA A 165 -1.74 -13.42 -5.86
CA ALA A 165 -0.83 -14.04 -6.82
C ALA A 165 -0.74 -13.23 -8.12
N ALA A 166 -1.90 -12.82 -8.65
CA ALA A 166 -1.96 -11.98 -9.84
C ALA A 166 -1.28 -10.61 -9.60
N LEU A 167 -1.50 -9.97 -8.45
CA LEU A 167 -0.88 -8.70 -8.08
C LEU A 167 0.65 -8.83 -7.96
N ALA A 168 1.13 -9.91 -7.32
CA ALA A 168 2.57 -10.15 -7.15
C ALA A 168 3.25 -10.37 -8.51
N HIS A 169 2.66 -11.18 -9.39
CA HIS A 169 3.21 -11.43 -10.71
C HIS A 169 3.17 -10.18 -11.60
N MET A 170 2.07 -9.44 -11.59
CA MET A 170 1.95 -8.15 -12.29
C MET A 170 3.02 -7.15 -11.81
N SER A 171 3.33 -7.14 -10.51
CA SER A 171 4.39 -6.28 -9.96
C SER A 171 5.76 -6.61 -10.54
N ALA A 172 6.08 -7.90 -10.68
CA ALA A 172 7.35 -8.35 -11.25
C ALA A 172 7.46 -7.96 -12.74
N ILE A 173 6.38 -8.14 -13.52
CA ILE A 173 6.34 -7.72 -14.92
C ILE A 173 6.56 -6.21 -15.04
N TRP A 174 5.86 -5.45 -14.23
CA TRP A 174 5.93 -3.97 -14.28
C TRP A 174 7.28 -3.44 -13.82
N ASP A 175 7.96 -4.10 -12.85
CA ASP A 175 9.33 -3.73 -12.45
C ASP A 175 10.31 -3.87 -13.65
N GLU A 176 10.13 -4.90 -14.48
CA GLU A 176 10.93 -5.07 -15.70
C GLU A 176 10.61 -4.01 -16.77
N GLU A 177 9.31 -3.76 -17.03
CA GLU A 177 8.87 -2.81 -18.06
C GLU A 177 9.23 -1.35 -17.72
N ALA A 178 9.22 -0.98 -16.43
CA ALA A 178 9.43 0.38 -15.95
C ALA A 178 10.90 0.76 -15.72
N LYS A 179 11.85 -0.14 -15.98
CA LYS A 179 13.30 0.10 -15.77
C LYS A 179 13.81 1.34 -16.50
N ALA A 180 13.38 1.55 -17.73
CA ALA A 180 13.80 2.69 -18.53
C ALA A 180 13.31 4.03 -17.97
N ASP A 181 12.16 4.04 -17.27
CA ASP A 181 11.59 5.21 -16.62
C ASP A 181 12.13 5.43 -15.20
N GLY A 182 12.91 4.49 -14.66
CA GLY A 182 13.46 4.53 -13.31
C GLY A 182 12.42 4.32 -12.22
N VAL A 183 11.26 3.76 -12.54
CA VAL A 183 10.21 3.40 -11.58
C VAL A 183 10.40 1.94 -11.16
N ARG A 184 10.43 1.71 -9.85
CA ARG A 184 10.60 0.37 -9.29
C ARG A 184 9.28 -0.15 -8.74
N PHE A 185 9.12 -1.47 -8.73
CA PHE A 185 7.96 -2.14 -8.17
C PHE A 185 8.38 -3.22 -7.18
N LEU A 186 7.71 -3.28 -6.03
CA LEU A 186 7.92 -4.29 -5.01
C LEU A 186 6.57 -4.92 -4.63
N ALA A 187 6.49 -6.24 -4.65
CA ALA A 187 5.45 -6.98 -3.96
C ALA A 187 5.98 -7.41 -2.59
N ILE A 188 5.28 -7.06 -1.52
CA ILE A 188 5.73 -7.34 -0.15
C ILE A 188 4.63 -8.08 0.59
N ASP A 189 4.97 -9.27 1.09
CA ASP A 189 4.17 -9.96 2.10
C ASP A 189 4.55 -9.42 3.48
N PRO A 190 3.60 -8.84 4.23
CA PRO A 190 3.84 -8.32 5.58
C PRO A 190 3.81 -9.40 6.67
N GLY A 191 3.40 -10.63 6.33
CA GLY A 191 3.08 -11.72 7.27
C GLY A 191 1.73 -11.53 7.96
N ASP A 192 1.36 -12.52 8.82
CA ASP A 192 0.11 -12.48 9.57
C ASP A 192 0.13 -11.42 10.64
N MET A 193 -0.87 -10.54 10.62
CA MET A 193 -0.93 -9.37 11.51
C MET A 193 -2.24 -9.32 12.27
N ASP A 194 -2.20 -8.80 13.50
CA ASP A 194 -3.39 -8.49 14.29
C ASP A 194 -4.13 -7.27 13.70
N THR A 195 -4.96 -7.53 12.71
CA THR A 195 -5.73 -6.51 11.96
C THR A 195 -7.20 -6.91 11.85
N PRO A 196 -8.10 -5.93 11.60
CA PRO A 196 -9.50 -6.24 11.32
C PRO A 196 -9.67 -7.20 10.12
N LEU A 197 -8.83 -7.09 9.09
CA LEU A 197 -8.88 -7.97 7.92
C LEU A 197 -8.54 -9.42 8.32
N HIS A 198 -7.51 -9.63 9.12
CA HIS A 198 -7.12 -10.96 9.60
C HIS A 198 -8.19 -11.56 10.52
N ALA A 199 -8.75 -10.75 11.42
CA ALA A 199 -9.82 -11.21 12.31
C ALA A 199 -11.10 -11.64 11.56
N LEU A 200 -11.39 -11.05 10.41
CA LEU A 200 -12.48 -11.49 9.52
C LEU A 200 -12.14 -12.82 8.81
N ALA A 201 -10.88 -13.01 8.42
CA ALA A 201 -10.43 -14.21 7.73
C ALA A 201 -10.29 -15.42 8.65
N VAL A 202 -9.74 -15.19 9.86
CA VAL A 202 -9.44 -16.24 10.85
C VAL A 202 -9.94 -15.79 12.22
N PRO A 203 -11.27 -15.86 12.50
CA PRO A 203 -11.86 -15.34 13.74
C PRO A 203 -11.29 -15.96 15.02
N ASP A 204 -10.89 -17.25 14.95
CA ASP A 204 -10.40 -18.04 16.07
C ASP A 204 -8.86 -18.00 16.22
N ALA A 205 -8.17 -17.11 15.48
CA ALA A 205 -6.72 -16.99 15.56
C ALA A 205 -6.26 -16.52 16.96
N ASP A 206 -5.16 -17.11 17.45
CA ASP A 206 -4.47 -16.56 18.62
C ASP A 206 -3.82 -15.22 18.27
N ARG A 207 -4.47 -14.13 18.65
CA ARG A 207 -4.00 -12.78 18.38
C ARG A 207 -2.65 -12.46 19.00
N SER A 208 -2.26 -13.17 20.08
CA SER A 208 -0.97 -12.96 20.72
C SER A 208 0.21 -13.47 19.89
N ALA A 209 -0.05 -14.42 18.98
CA ALA A 209 0.94 -14.95 18.03
C ALA A 209 1.08 -14.11 16.77
N LEU A 210 0.15 -13.17 16.52
CA LEU A 210 0.16 -12.33 15.31
C LEU A 210 1.14 -11.17 15.45
N LYS A 211 1.76 -10.79 14.33
CA LYS A 211 2.62 -9.60 14.26
C LYS A 211 1.78 -8.35 14.49
N ARG A 212 2.32 -7.38 15.21
CA ARG A 212 1.68 -6.06 15.31
C ARG A 212 1.76 -5.32 13.97
N PRO A 213 0.69 -4.63 13.53
CA PRO A 213 0.71 -3.83 12.30
C PRO A 213 1.84 -2.79 12.26
N GLU A 214 2.20 -2.22 13.41
CA GLU A 214 3.29 -1.25 13.52
C GLU A 214 4.65 -1.88 13.19
N THR A 215 4.89 -3.13 13.62
CA THR A 215 6.13 -3.87 13.30
C THR A 215 6.23 -4.12 11.80
N ALA A 216 5.14 -4.58 11.17
CA ALA A 216 5.10 -4.78 9.73
C ALA A 216 5.28 -3.46 8.96
N ALA A 217 4.69 -2.37 9.46
CA ALA A 217 4.88 -1.04 8.88
C ALA A 217 6.35 -0.60 8.93
N ASP A 218 7.04 -0.78 10.05
CA ASP A 218 8.47 -0.45 10.18
C ASP A 218 9.34 -1.29 9.21
N GLU A 219 9.04 -2.58 9.02
CA GLU A 219 9.74 -3.45 8.06
C GLU A 219 9.53 -2.98 6.60
N ILE A 220 8.30 -2.62 6.24
CA ILE A 220 7.97 -2.10 4.90
C ILE A 220 8.67 -0.76 4.67
N ILE A 221 8.62 0.15 5.64
CA ILE A 221 9.26 1.46 5.56
C ILE A 221 10.78 1.32 5.41
N ALA A 222 11.41 0.36 6.09
CA ALA A 222 12.82 0.07 5.91
C ALA A 222 13.13 -0.38 4.47
N ARG A 223 12.28 -1.21 3.85
CA ARG A 223 12.43 -1.62 2.44
C ARG A 223 12.24 -0.43 1.48
N ILE A 224 11.26 0.45 1.75
CA ILE A 224 11.05 1.68 0.98
C ILE A 224 12.28 2.56 1.03
N SER A 225 12.80 2.83 2.23
CA SER A 225 14.01 3.65 2.42
C SER A 225 15.24 3.07 1.75
N ALA A 226 15.38 1.74 1.72
CA ALA A 226 16.49 1.06 1.03
C ALA A 226 16.38 1.12 -0.51
N ALA A 227 15.15 1.17 -1.05
CA ALA A 227 14.89 1.20 -2.48
C ALA A 227 14.97 2.61 -3.09
N LEU A 228 14.80 3.64 -2.28
CA LEU A 228 14.92 5.03 -2.72
C LEU A 228 16.39 5.47 -2.77
N PRO A 229 16.77 6.39 -3.68
CA PRO A 229 18.11 6.95 -3.73
C PRO A 229 18.43 7.69 -2.42
N ALA A 230 19.71 7.67 -2.03
CA ALA A 230 20.16 8.45 -0.90
C ALA A 230 19.93 9.95 -1.19
N ARG A 231 19.22 10.65 -0.32
CA ARG A 231 18.98 12.08 -0.47
C ARG A 231 20.24 12.85 -0.13
N ALA A 232 20.64 13.75 -1.03
CA ALA A 232 21.70 14.71 -0.76
C ALA A 232 21.17 15.72 0.30
N GLY A 233 21.51 15.50 1.57
CA GLY A 233 21.04 16.36 2.67
C GLY A 233 21.24 15.77 4.06
N ALA A 234 21.53 14.48 4.20
CA ALA A 234 21.94 13.88 5.47
C ALA A 234 23.46 14.03 5.68
N SER A 235 24.00 15.24 5.47
CA SER A 235 25.39 15.54 5.80
C SER A 235 25.48 15.97 7.25
N ALA A 236 26.13 15.13 8.07
CA ALA A 236 27.02 15.50 9.17
C ALA A 236 26.86 16.93 9.73
N GLN A 237 25.77 17.20 10.43
CA GLN A 237 25.67 18.36 11.30
C GLN A 237 24.90 17.95 12.56
N GLU A 238 25.52 17.08 13.36
CA GLU A 238 25.26 16.91 14.80
C GLU A 238 26.32 15.96 15.40
N LEU A 239 27.57 16.35 15.36
CA LEU A 239 28.65 15.91 16.25
C LEU A 239 29.60 17.10 16.42
N ALA A 240 29.17 18.07 17.23
CA ALA A 240 30.03 19.05 17.86
C ALA A 240 29.46 19.36 19.24
#